data_7a1ece98525bad6598a1674261a1afc4
#
_entry.id   7a1ece98525bad6598a1674261a1afc4
#
_cell.length_a   1.000
_cell.length_b   1.000
_cell.length_c   1.000
_cell.angle_alpha   90.00
_cell.angle_beta   90.00
_cell.angle_gamma   90.00
#
_symmetry.space_group_name_H-M   'P 1'
#
loop_
_entity.id
_entity.type
_entity.pdbx_description
1 polymer ?
#
loop_
_entity_poly.entity_id
_entity_poly.type
_entity_poly.pdbx_seq_one_letter_code
_entity_poly.pdbx_strand_id
1 'polypeptide(L)'
;PAWRQTIFHPFAQASRLARGNVLRLVKNCGTFSAGAYSAAPLLLATVVHDPDSGAVSVFALNRSLEPMQLSVGLRGLGSLAIAEALELHHPDLKATNTRVHPDAVSPVAHTSCAWSNGGLEATLKPLSWNVFSLRPA
;
A
#
# COMPACT_ATOMS: atom_id res chain seq x y z
N PRO A 1 19.02 -9.19 -22.15
CA PRO A 1 17.96 -8.25 -21.77
C PRO A 1 17.77 -8.18 -20.25
N ALA A 2 17.52 -6.99 -19.72
CA ALA A 2 17.21 -6.77 -18.32
C ALA A 2 15.72 -6.99 -18.05
N TRP A 3 15.38 -7.41 -16.85
CA TRP A 3 13.99 -7.48 -16.37
C TRP A 3 13.89 -6.90 -14.97
N ARG A 4 12.67 -6.49 -14.57
CA ARG A 4 12.39 -5.87 -13.28
C ARG A 4 12.14 -6.96 -12.24
N GLN A 5 12.93 -6.97 -11.18
CA GLN A 5 12.63 -7.81 -10.02
C GLN A 5 11.39 -7.28 -9.29
N THR A 6 10.72 -8.14 -8.54
CA THR A 6 9.49 -7.77 -7.81
C THR A 6 9.68 -6.56 -6.90
N ILE A 7 10.84 -6.45 -6.25
CA ILE A 7 11.20 -5.32 -5.37
C ILE A 7 11.27 -3.97 -6.10
N PHE A 8 11.44 -3.97 -7.43
CA PHE A 8 11.46 -2.74 -8.22
C PHE A 8 10.15 -1.94 -8.06
N HIS A 9 9.01 -2.63 -8.02
CA HIS A 9 7.70 -1.97 -8.03
C HIS A 9 7.43 -1.12 -6.78
N PRO A 10 7.62 -1.61 -5.53
CA PRO A 10 7.48 -0.78 -4.34
C PRO A 10 8.42 0.44 -4.35
N PHE A 11 9.67 0.27 -4.75
CA PHE A 11 10.62 1.38 -4.85
C PHE A 11 10.20 2.42 -5.89
N ALA A 12 9.79 2.00 -7.07
CA ALA A 12 9.34 2.89 -8.13
C ALA A 12 8.09 3.68 -7.71
N GLN A 13 7.13 3.02 -7.07
CA GLN A 13 5.91 3.65 -6.57
C GLN A 13 6.20 4.64 -5.46
N ALA A 14 7.03 4.27 -4.47
CA ALA A 14 7.44 5.17 -3.41
C ALA A 14 8.22 6.37 -3.96
N SER A 15 9.15 6.16 -4.88
CA SER A 15 9.91 7.25 -5.53
C SER A 15 9.00 8.24 -6.26
N ARG A 16 7.94 7.76 -6.89
CA ARG A 16 6.99 8.59 -7.64
C ARG A 16 6.00 9.31 -6.73
N LEU A 17 5.49 8.65 -5.70
CA LEU A 17 4.31 9.09 -4.94
C LEU A 17 4.64 9.60 -3.53
N ALA A 18 5.79 9.25 -2.95
CA ALA A 18 6.16 9.72 -1.61
C ALA A 18 6.79 11.12 -1.67
N ARG A 19 6.02 12.09 -2.16
CA ARG A 19 6.40 13.51 -2.26
C ARG A 19 5.69 14.30 -1.19
N GLY A 20 6.44 15.06 -0.38
CA GLY A 20 5.90 15.90 0.68
C GLY A 20 6.24 15.41 2.08
N ASN A 21 5.33 15.59 3.01
CA ASN A 21 5.54 15.33 4.43
C ASN A 21 4.96 13.98 4.85
N VAL A 22 5.74 13.17 5.55
CA VAL A 22 5.25 11.94 6.18
C VAL A 22 4.37 12.30 7.36
N LEU A 23 3.14 11.80 7.37
CA LEU A 23 2.18 12.06 8.43
C LEU A 23 2.37 11.07 9.59
N ARG A 24 2.14 11.58 10.81
CA ARG A 24 2.09 10.72 11.99
C ARG A 24 0.81 9.88 11.95
N LEU A 25 0.97 8.57 12.06
CA LEU A 25 -0.14 7.62 12.09
C LEU A 25 -0.41 7.13 13.51
N VAL A 26 -1.69 7.03 13.86
CA VAL A 26 -2.17 6.22 14.97
C VAL A 26 -2.73 4.94 14.38
N LYS A 27 -2.06 3.80 14.65
CA LYS A 27 -2.42 2.49 14.10
C LYS A 27 -3.05 1.61 15.15
N ASN A 28 -4.10 0.91 14.74
CA ASN A 28 -4.70 -0.20 15.48
C ASN A 28 -4.75 -1.41 14.55
N CYS A 29 -3.93 -2.41 14.80
CA CYS A 29 -3.87 -3.65 14.03
C CYS A 29 -3.41 -4.81 14.90
N GLY A 30 -3.69 -6.04 14.45
CA GLY A 30 -3.17 -7.24 15.07
C GLY A 30 -1.64 -7.35 15.00
N THR A 31 -1.10 -8.26 15.79
CA THR A 31 0.34 -8.55 15.85
C THR A 31 0.60 -10.04 15.67
N PHE A 32 1.85 -10.39 15.38
CA PHE A 32 2.32 -11.76 15.33
C PHE A 32 3.71 -11.87 15.98
N SER A 33 4.08 -13.08 16.35
CA SER A 33 5.42 -13.37 16.88
C SER A 33 6.34 -13.84 15.75
N ALA A 34 7.55 -13.26 15.67
CA ALA A 34 8.56 -13.62 14.68
C ALA A 34 9.94 -13.67 15.33
N GLY A 35 10.43 -14.86 15.65
CA GLY A 35 11.73 -15.04 16.31
C GLY A 35 11.81 -14.29 17.63
N ALA A 36 12.72 -13.33 17.73
CA ALA A 36 12.92 -12.50 18.92
C ALA A 36 11.85 -11.41 19.11
N TYR A 37 10.97 -11.20 18.13
CA TYR A 37 9.94 -10.17 18.18
C TYR A 37 8.60 -10.79 18.60
N SER A 38 8.11 -10.42 19.79
CA SER A 38 6.90 -10.97 20.37
C SER A 38 5.60 -10.31 19.88
N ALA A 39 5.68 -9.11 19.30
CA ALA A 39 4.50 -8.33 18.90
C ALA A 39 4.80 -7.48 17.65
N ALA A 40 5.15 -8.14 16.54
CA ALA A 40 5.33 -7.46 15.26
C ALA A 40 3.97 -7.10 14.65
N PRO A 41 3.73 -5.85 14.19
CA PRO A 41 2.44 -5.46 13.64
C PRO A 41 2.15 -6.19 12.32
N LEU A 42 0.92 -6.62 12.13
CA LEU A 42 0.45 -7.23 10.87
C LEU A 42 0.35 -6.21 9.73
N LEU A 43 0.09 -4.94 10.06
CA LEU A 43 0.02 -3.85 9.09
C LEU A 43 1.24 -2.94 9.24
N LEU A 44 1.99 -2.74 8.17
CA LEU A 44 2.90 -1.62 8.02
C LEU A 44 2.26 -0.59 7.08
N ALA A 45 2.21 0.66 7.51
CA ALA A 45 1.63 1.73 6.71
C ALA A 45 2.43 3.02 6.86
N THR A 46 2.45 3.78 5.76
CA THR A 46 3.00 5.14 5.70
C THR A 46 2.05 6.00 4.90
N VAL A 47 1.80 7.21 5.36
CA VAL A 47 1.00 8.21 4.64
C VAL A 47 1.84 9.44 4.41
N VAL A 48 1.85 9.93 3.19
CA VAL A 48 2.59 11.13 2.77
C VAL A 48 1.59 12.14 2.20
N HIS A 49 1.69 13.37 2.66
CA HIS A 49 0.89 14.49 2.17
C HIS A 49 1.78 15.52 1.48
N ASP A 50 1.45 15.85 0.27
CA ASP A 50 2.07 16.93 -0.49
C ASP A 50 1.25 18.21 -0.26
N PRO A 51 1.77 19.19 0.50
CA PRO A 51 1.03 20.40 0.79
C PRO A 51 0.82 21.32 -0.42
N ASP A 52 1.66 21.20 -1.45
CA ASP A 52 1.58 22.05 -2.63
C ASP A 52 0.44 21.61 -3.57
N SER A 53 0.27 20.32 -3.76
CA SER A 53 -0.79 19.75 -4.59
C SER A 53 -2.03 19.29 -3.82
N GLY A 54 -1.93 19.17 -2.51
CA GLY A 54 -2.95 18.54 -1.66
C GLY A 54 -3.06 17.03 -1.83
N ALA A 55 -2.14 16.40 -2.58
CA ALA A 55 -2.17 14.96 -2.81
C ALA A 55 -1.78 14.19 -1.55
N VAL A 56 -2.40 13.02 -1.38
CA VAL A 56 -2.10 12.11 -0.28
C VAL A 56 -1.78 10.74 -0.86
N SER A 57 -0.67 10.16 -0.45
CA SER A 57 -0.26 8.82 -0.84
C SER A 57 -0.26 7.90 0.39
N VAL A 58 -0.98 6.80 0.30
CA VAL A 58 -1.06 5.78 1.34
C VAL A 58 -0.35 4.53 0.85
N PHE A 59 0.65 4.09 1.59
CA PHE A 59 1.36 2.84 1.36
C PHE A 59 1.00 1.88 2.48
N ALA A 60 0.53 0.68 2.13
CA ALA A 60 0.08 -0.30 3.11
C ALA A 60 0.57 -1.70 2.75
N LEU A 61 1.25 -2.35 3.70
CA LEU A 61 1.73 -3.72 3.59
C LEU A 61 0.94 -4.61 4.56
N ASN A 62 0.16 -5.53 4.03
CA ASN A 62 -0.47 -6.59 4.81
C ASN A 62 0.53 -7.74 4.97
N ARG A 63 1.00 -7.97 6.20
CA ARG A 63 1.91 -9.07 6.56
C ARG A 63 1.19 -10.30 7.10
N SER A 64 -0.13 -10.29 7.08
CA SER A 64 -0.96 -11.43 7.47
C SER A 64 -1.10 -12.44 6.32
N LEU A 65 -1.31 -13.70 6.69
CA LEU A 65 -1.73 -14.76 5.77
C LEU A 65 -3.22 -14.70 5.45
N GLU A 66 -3.94 -13.75 6.04
CA GLU A 66 -5.38 -13.53 5.84
C GLU A 66 -5.63 -12.17 5.17
N PRO A 67 -6.76 -12.02 4.46
CA PRO A 67 -7.21 -10.72 4.00
C PRO A 67 -7.38 -9.75 5.17
N MET A 68 -7.10 -8.47 4.93
CA MET A 68 -7.17 -7.43 5.96
C MET A 68 -8.07 -6.30 5.50
N GLN A 69 -9.03 -5.90 6.34
CA GLN A 69 -9.79 -4.67 6.14
C GLN A 69 -8.95 -3.48 6.60
N LEU A 70 -8.68 -2.57 5.69
CA LEU A 70 -7.97 -1.32 5.96
C LEU A 70 -8.98 -0.17 6.02
N SER A 71 -8.94 0.61 7.09
CA SER A 71 -9.70 1.86 7.22
C SER A 71 -8.72 2.97 7.60
N VAL A 72 -8.62 4.00 6.77
CA VAL A 72 -7.71 5.13 6.97
C VAL A 72 -8.50 6.42 7.05
N GLY A 73 -8.66 6.96 8.27
CA GLY A 73 -9.25 8.29 8.48
C GLY A 73 -8.24 9.39 8.18
N LEU A 74 -8.54 10.27 7.24
CA LEU A 74 -7.71 11.41 6.85
C LEU A 74 -8.40 12.72 7.24
N ARG A 75 -8.29 13.07 8.52
CA ARG A 75 -8.95 14.26 9.06
C ARG A 75 -8.17 15.53 8.70
N GLY A 76 -8.90 16.60 8.35
CA GLY A 76 -8.30 17.93 8.10
C GLY A 76 -7.65 18.09 6.73
N LEU A 77 -7.75 17.10 5.84
CA LEU A 77 -7.17 17.16 4.49
C LEU A 77 -8.21 17.48 3.39
N GLY A 78 -9.42 17.87 3.79
CA GLY A 78 -10.49 18.21 2.86
C GLY A 78 -11.13 16.99 2.19
N SER A 79 -11.88 17.24 1.12
CA SER A 79 -12.47 16.18 0.30
C SER A 79 -11.43 15.62 -0.67
N LEU A 80 -11.27 14.31 -0.68
CA LEU A 80 -10.33 13.61 -1.53
C LEU A 80 -11.06 12.60 -2.42
N ALA A 81 -10.41 12.21 -3.50
CA ALA A 81 -10.85 11.13 -4.39
C ALA A 81 -9.67 10.22 -4.71
N ILE A 82 -9.92 8.94 -4.93
CA ILE A 82 -8.90 7.98 -5.36
C ILE A 82 -8.56 8.26 -6.82
N ALA A 83 -7.33 8.71 -7.05
CA ALA A 83 -6.80 8.94 -8.39
C ALA A 83 -6.13 7.67 -8.97
N GLU A 84 -5.47 6.89 -8.11
CA GLU A 84 -4.82 5.64 -8.48
C GLU A 84 -4.81 4.70 -7.28
N ALA A 85 -5.07 3.44 -7.52
CA ALA A 85 -4.95 2.39 -6.51
C ALA A 85 -4.33 1.15 -7.15
N LEU A 86 -3.24 0.66 -6.55
CA LEU A 86 -2.46 -0.46 -7.06
C LEU A 86 -2.23 -1.49 -5.95
N GLU A 87 -2.26 -2.77 -6.32
CA GLU A 87 -1.84 -3.87 -5.45
C GLU A 87 -0.75 -4.71 -6.12
N LEU A 88 0.17 -5.19 -5.31
CA LEU A 88 1.19 -6.18 -5.68
C LEU A 88 0.99 -7.40 -4.79
N HIS A 89 0.57 -8.50 -5.40
CA HIS A 89 0.27 -9.75 -4.72
C HIS A 89 0.47 -10.92 -5.67
N HIS A 90 0.92 -12.05 -5.15
CA HIS A 90 0.95 -13.32 -5.88
C HIS A 90 0.60 -14.46 -4.91
N PRO A 91 -0.26 -15.42 -5.30
CA PRO A 91 -0.65 -16.53 -4.43
C PRO A 91 0.52 -17.47 -4.10
N ASP A 92 1.46 -17.63 -5.02
CA ASP A 92 2.73 -18.32 -4.75
C ASP A 92 3.74 -17.33 -4.17
N LEU A 93 4.09 -17.52 -2.91
CA LEU A 93 5.04 -16.66 -2.18
C LEU A 93 6.49 -16.77 -2.69
N LYS A 94 6.79 -17.79 -3.48
CA LYS A 94 8.10 -17.99 -4.11
C LYS A 94 8.14 -17.48 -5.54
N ALA A 95 7.04 -16.97 -6.07
CA ALA A 95 7.00 -16.42 -7.41
C ALA A 95 7.97 -15.24 -7.54
N THR A 96 8.74 -15.26 -8.60
CA THR A 96 9.72 -14.21 -8.93
C THR A 96 9.65 -13.86 -10.40
N ASN A 97 10.04 -12.64 -10.71
CA ASN A 97 10.22 -12.24 -12.10
C ASN A 97 11.53 -12.80 -12.63
N THR A 98 11.49 -13.35 -13.82
CA THR A 98 12.63 -13.95 -14.49
C THR A 98 12.77 -13.40 -15.90
N ARG A 99 13.88 -13.71 -16.56
CA ARG A 99 14.08 -13.35 -17.97
C ARG A 99 12.98 -13.88 -18.90
N VAL A 100 12.46 -15.09 -18.60
CA VAL A 100 11.43 -15.76 -19.43
C VAL A 100 10.04 -15.24 -19.08
N HIS A 101 9.81 -14.92 -17.79
CA HIS A 101 8.55 -14.40 -17.26
C HIS A 101 8.82 -13.11 -16.48
N PRO A 102 9.06 -11.98 -17.19
CA PRO A 102 9.51 -10.74 -16.56
C PRO A 102 8.43 -10.04 -15.73
N ASP A 103 7.17 -10.35 -15.98
CA ASP A 103 6.00 -9.72 -15.34
C ASP A 103 5.14 -10.76 -14.58
N ALA A 104 5.73 -11.87 -14.15
CA ALA A 104 5.01 -12.89 -13.36
C ALA A 104 4.41 -12.30 -12.08
N VAL A 105 5.14 -11.38 -11.44
CA VAL A 105 4.69 -10.60 -10.29
C VAL A 105 4.79 -9.12 -10.65
N SER A 106 3.67 -8.48 -10.88
CA SER A 106 3.58 -7.07 -11.27
C SER A 106 2.36 -6.40 -10.62
N PRO A 107 2.40 -5.07 -10.41
CA PRO A 107 1.26 -4.34 -9.86
C PRO A 107 0.05 -4.41 -10.79
N VAL A 108 -1.12 -4.56 -10.18
CA VAL A 108 -2.41 -4.48 -10.85
C VAL A 108 -3.31 -3.45 -10.18
N ALA A 109 -4.37 -3.02 -10.86
CA ALA A 109 -5.34 -2.12 -10.26
C ALA A 109 -5.98 -2.75 -9.02
N HIS A 110 -6.03 -2.00 -7.94
CA HIS A 110 -6.70 -2.38 -6.70
C HIS A 110 -8.19 -2.11 -6.85
N THR A 111 -9.02 -3.15 -6.92
CA THR A 111 -10.45 -3.04 -7.20
C THR A 111 -11.35 -3.04 -5.96
N SER A 112 -10.80 -3.40 -4.80
CA SER A 112 -11.53 -3.50 -3.53
C SER A 112 -11.21 -2.32 -2.62
N CYS A 113 -11.37 -1.09 -3.11
CA CYS A 113 -11.16 0.14 -2.34
C CYS A 113 -12.18 1.21 -2.71
N ALA A 114 -12.47 2.07 -1.73
CA ALA A 114 -13.37 3.20 -1.90
C ALA A 114 -12.95 4.36 -0.98
N TRP A 115 -13.27 5.58 -1.40
CA TRP A 115 -13.24 6.75 -0.54
C TRP A 115 -14.66 7.04 -0.05
N SER A 116 -14.88 7.02 1.25
CA SER A 116 -16.18 7.28 1.85
C SER A 116 -16.04 7.91 3.24
N ASN A 117 -16.97 8.77 3.62
CA ASN A 117 -17.03 9.36 4.97
C ASN A 117 -15.71 10.01 5.45
N GLY A 118 -14.93 10.61 4.54
CA GLY A 118 -13.65 11.23 4.87
C GLY A 118 -12.52 10.25 5.14
N GLY A 119 -12.61 9.03 4.63
CA GLY A 119 -11.63 7.99 4.79
C GLY A 119 -11.47 7.07 3.59
N LEU A 120 -10.36 6.40 3.52
CA LEU A 120 -10.08 5.32 2.58
C LEU A 120 -10.43 3.98 3.22
N GLU A 121 -11.28 3.22 2.55
CA GLU A 121 -11.60 1.84 2.90
C GLU A 121 -11.05 0.89 1.82
N ALA A 122 -10.40 -0.18 2.22
CA ALA A 122 -9.87 -1.17 1.28
C ALA A 122 -9.80 -2.56 1.90
N THR A 123 -9.91 -3.59 1.06
CA THR A 123 -9.60 -4.97 1.43
C THR A 123 -8.25 -5.36 0.86
N LEU A 124 -7.26 -5.56 1.72
CA LEU A 124 -5.91 -5.95 1.34
C LEU A 124 -5.80 -7.48 1.26
N LYS A 125 -5.28 -7.99 0.16
CA LYS A 125 -4.99 -9.43 0.02
C LYS A 125 -3.92 -9.88 1.04
N PRO A 126 -3.85 -11.17 1.37
CA PRO A 126 -2.77 -11.70 2.19
C PRO A 126 -1.40 -11.37 1.58
N LEU A 127 -0.43 -11.00 2.42
CA LEU A 127 0.95 -10.75 2.01
C LEU A 127 1.04 -9.84 0.77
N SER A 128 0.35 -8.71 0.80
CA SER A 128 0.26 -7.77 -0.33
C SER A 128 0.86 -6.40 0.01
N TRP A 129 1.44 -5.78 -1.00
CA TRP A 129 1.81 -4.39 -1.01
C TRP A 129 0.75 -3.58 -1.76
N ASN A 130 0.29 -2.48 -1.16
CA ASN A 130 -0.80 -1.68 -1.70
C ASN A 130 -0.45 -0.20 -1.67
N VAL A 131 -0.83 0.51 -2.72
CA VAL A 131 -0.59 1.95 -2.85
C VAL A 131 -1.87 2.63 -3.31
N PHE A 132 -2.25 3.69 -2.60
CA PHE A 132 -3.39 4.52 -2.93
C PHE A 132 -2.93 5.97 -3.08
N SER A 133 -3.13 6.54 -4.24
CA SER A 133 -2.91 7.97 -4.51
C SER A 133 -4.24 8.70 -4.50
N LEU A 134 -4.39 9.63 -3.59
CA LEU A 134 -5.58 10.45 -3.41
C LEU A 134 -5.28 11.87 -3.89
N ARG A 135 -6.27 12.54 -4.46
CA ARG A 135 -6.20 13.92 -4.91
C ARG A 135 -7.37 14.71 -4.35
N PRO A 136 -7.25 16.02 -4.18
CA PRO A 136 -8.42 16.87 -3.89
C PRO A 136 -9.53 16.60 -4.90
N ALA A 137 -10.75 16.42 -4.38
CA ALA A 137 -11.93 16.14 -5.19
C ALA A 137 -12.47 17.41 -5.87
#